data_96c3da9d54bc34b6818ac6d8e5103e36
#
_entry.id   96c3da9d54bc34b6818ac6d8e5103e36
#
_cell.length_a   1.000
_cell.length_b   1.000
_cell.length_c   1.000
_cell.angle_alpha   90.00
_cell.angle_beta   90.00
_cell.angle_gamma   90.00
#
_symmetry.space_group_name_H-M   'P 1'
#
loop_
_entity.id
_entity.type
_entity.pdbx_description
1 polymer ?
#
loop_
_entity_poly.entity_id
_entity_poly.type
_entity_poly.pdbx_seq_one_letter_code
_entity_poly.pdbx_strand_id
1 'polypeptide(L)'
;NAVSDRAIALGIPIHERVEAIALIHDGSRCYGAVVRDLITGELIGYVARATAIATGGAGKIFRVSTNAQICEGTGHAIALETGVAMCGNLEAVQFHPTGIFPAGILVTEGCRGDGGLLRDVDGHRFMPDVEPEKKELASRDVVSRRMEERIAQGKGVKSRFGEHLWLDITLLGENHIKHNLREVYEICHY
;
A
#
# COMPACT_ATOMS: atom_id res chain seq x y z
N ASN A 1 -8.83 16.03 -10.34
CA ASN A 1 -8.45 14.69 -10.80
C ASN A 1 -9.22 14.34 -12.08
N ALA A 2 -8.50 14.12 -13.21
CA ALA A 2 -9.10 14.01 -14.56
C ALA A 2 -10.23 12.95 -14.66
N VAL A 3 -10.13 11.83 -13.95
CA VAL A 3 -11.16 10.77 -13.95
C VAL A 3 -12.40 11.21 -13.20
N SER A 4 -12.25 11.82 -12.03
CA SER A 4 -13.36 12.34 -11.22
C SER A 4 -14.09 13.46 -11.95
N ASP A 5 -13.33 14.39 -12.55
CA ASP A 5 -13.88 15.52 -13.33
C ASP A 5 -14.67 15.00 -14.54
N ARG A 6 -14.18 13.94 -15.18
CA ARG A 6 -14.89 13.33 -16.31
C ARG A 6 -16.18 12.62 -15.88
N ALA A 7 -16.18 11.94 -14.74
CA ALA A 7 -17.39 11.29 -14.19
C ALA A 7 -18.47 12.33 -13.90
N ILE A 8 -18.10 13.45 -13.27
CA ILE A 8 -19.00 14.59 -13.00
C ILE A 8 -19.55 15.17 -14.31
N ALA A 9 -18.67 15.42 -15.29
CA ALA A 9 -19.06 15.97 -16.59
C ALA A 9 -20.01 15.06 -17.38
N LEU A 10 -19.95 13.75 -17.14
CA LEU A 10 -20.87 12.78 -17.73
C LEU A 10 -22.20 12.64 -16.95
N GLY A 11 -22.37 13.36 -15.84
CA GLY A 11 -23.57 13.29 -15.01
C GLY A 11 -23.73 11.94 -14.28
N ILE A 12 -22.62 11.22 -14.03
CA ILE A 12 -22.68 9.97 -13.28
C ILE A 12 -23.01 10.29 -11.82
N PRO A 13 -24.08 9.69 -11.24
CA PRO A 13 -24.43 9.91 -9.85
C PRO A 13 -23.31 9.39 -8.94
N ILE A 14 -22.86 10.23 -8.01
CA ILE A 14 -21.86 9.87 -7.01
C ILE A 14 -22.51 9.99 -5.65
N HIS A 15 -22.55 8.88 -4.92
CA HIS A 15 -23.11 8.83 -3.56
C HIS A 15 -21.95 8.78 -2.56
N GLU A 16 -21.74 9.86 -1.86
CA GLU A 16 -20.71 9.97 -0.81
C GLU A 16 -21.24 9.46 0.53
N ARG A 17 -20.34 9.03 1.40
CA ARG A 17 -20.64 8.53 2.75
C ARG A 17 -21.62 7.35 2.75
N VAL A 18 -21.47 6.47 1.77
CA VAL A 18 -22.26 5.26 1.62
C VAL A 18 -21.32 4.08 1.63
N GLU A 19 -21.54 3.15 2.54
CA GLU A 19 -20.75 1.93 2.72
C GLU A 19 -21.49 0.72 2.14
N ALA A 20 -20.85 -0.01 1.22
CA ALA A 20 -21.38 -1.28 0.77
C ALA A 20 -21.14 -2.37 1.82
N ILE A 21 -22.19 -3.08 2.21
CA ILE A 21 -22.16 -4.10 3.27
C ILE A 21 -22.48 -5.51 2.79
N ALA A 22 -23.18 -5.66 1.66
CA ALA A 22 -23.49 -6.95 1.08
C ALA A 22 -23.80 -6.82 -0.42
N LEU A 23 -23.70 -7.92 -1.15
CA LEU A 23 -24.18 -8.01 -2.53
C LEU A 23 -25.60 -8.61 -2.57
N ILE A 24 -26.42 -8.09 -3.47
CA ILE A 24 -27.74 -8.67 -3.78
C ILE A 24 -27.53 -9.71 -4.87
N HIS A 25 -27.77 -11.00 -4.56
CA HIS A 25 -27.53 -12.09 -5.50
C HIS A 25 -28.46 -13.28 -5.27
N ASP A 26 -28.58 -14.17 -6.26
CA ASP A 26 -29.32 -15.42 -6.20
C ASP A 26 -28.44 -16.68 -6.24
N GLY A 27 -27.14 -16.49 -6.09
CA GLY A 27 -26.12 -17.55 -6.21
C GLY A 27 -25.57 -17.74 -7.63
N SER A 28 -26.21 -17.20 -8.65
CA SER A 28 -25.76 -17.26 -10.05
C SER A 28 -25.46 -15.89 -10.64
N ARG A 29 -26.17 -14.87 -10.17
CA ARG A 29 -26.07 -13.50 -10.69
C ARG A 29 -26.13 -12.49 -9.55
N CYS A 30 -25.34 -11.41 -9.71
CA CYS A 30 -25.39 -10.23 -8.88
C CYS A 30 -26.36 -9.20 -9.48
N TYR A 31 -27.24 -8.68 -8.63
CA TYR A 31 -28.28 -7.70 -8.98
C TYR A 31 -28.04 -6.33 -8.36
N GLY A 32 -26.96 -6.15 -7.62
CA GLY A 32 -26.66 -4.89 -6.95
C GLY A 32 -25.97 -5.07 -5.61
N ALA A 33 -26.14 -4.09 -4.75
CA ALA A 33 -25.56 -4.09 -3.40
C ALA A 33 -26.53 -3.51 -2.38
N VAL A 34 -26.45 -4.02 -1.15
CA VAL A 34 -27.01 -3.36 0.03
C VAL A 34 -25.94 -2.44 0.59
N VAL A 35 -26.31 -1.21 0.84
CA VAL A 35 -25.43 -0.19 1.37
C VAL A 35 -26.01 0.42 2.64
N ARG A 36 -25.14 0.99 3.46
CA ARG A 36 -25.49 1.78 4.64
C ARG A 36 -25.13 3.24 4.42
N ASP A 37 -26.10 4.13 4.58
CA ASP A 37 -25.82 5.55 4.70
C ASP A 37 -25.13 5.82 6.03
N LEU A 38 -23.93 6.39 5.99
CA LEU A 38 -23.10 6.63 7.19
C LEU A 38 -23.57 7.85 8.01
N ILE A 39 -24.50 8.66 7.49
CA ILE A 39 -25.06 9.81 8.20
C ILE A 39 -26.33 9.38 8.95
N THR A 40 -27.24 8.68 8.26
CA THR A 40 -28.55 8.30 8.82
C THR A 40 -28.55 6.92 9.45
N GLY A 41 -27.62 6.04 9.06
CA GLY A 41 -27.61 4.63 9.42
C GLY A 41 -28.59 3.76 8.63
N GLU A 42 -29.32 4.34 7.67
CA GLU A 42 -30.34 3.65 6.86
C GLU A 42 -29.68 2.62 5.93
N LEU A 43 -30.35 1.48 5.77
CA LEU A 43 -29.98 0.46 4.80
C LEU A 43 -30.74 0.66 3.49
N ILE A 44 -30.01 0.75 2.39
CA ILE A 44 -30.55 1.04 1.06
C ILE A 44 -30.12 -0.05 0.10
N GLY A 45 -31.06 -0.58 -0.69
CA GLY A 45 -30.77 -1.51 -1.77
C GLY A 45 -30.57 -0.80 -3.10
N TYR A 46 -29.38 -0.88 -3.67
CA TYR A 46 -29.12 -0.45 -5.04
C TYR A 46 -29.23 -1.63 -5.99
N VAL A 47 -30.21 -1.59 -6.89
CA VAL A 47 -30.42 -2.63 -7.89
C VAL A 47 -29.84 -2.19 -9.23
N ALA A 48 -29.03 -3.07 -9.86
CA ALA A 48 -28.36 -2.78 -11.11
C ALA A 48 -28.24 -4.01 -12.00
N ARG A 49 -28.13 -3.80 -13.30
CA ARG A 49 -27.89 -4.88 -14.28
C ARG A 49 -26.49 -5.48 -14.19
N ALA A 50 -25.52 -4.70 -13.72
CA ALA A 50 -24.15 -5.10 -13.47
C ALA A 50 -23.60 -4.32 -12.28
N THR A 51 -22.76 -4.95 -11.48
CA THR A 51 -22.13 -4.36 -10.30
C THR A 51 -20.63 -4.55 -10.41
N ALA A 52 -19.88 -3.46 -10.30
CA ALA A 52 -18.41 -3.48 -10.26
C ALA A 52 -17.94 -3.21 -8.84
N ILE A 53 -17.01 -4.02 -8.35
CA ILE A 53 -16.32 -3.82 -7.07
C ILE A 53 -14.97 -3.19 -7.38
N ALA A 54 -14.76 -1.96 -6.93
CA ALA A 54 -13.52 -1.20 -7.15
C ALA A 54 -13.08 -0.51 -5.83
N THR A 55 -13.19 -1.23 -4.71
CA THR A 55 -13.01 -0.73 -3.34
C THR A 55 -11.56 -0.62 -2.89
N GLY A 56 -10.60 -0.76 -3.81
CA GLY A 56 -9.17 -0.72 -3.51
C GLY A 56 -8.65 -2.04 -2.94
N GLY A 57 -7.48 -1.97 -2.34
CA GLY A 57 -6.74 -3.13 -1.88
C GLY A 57 -7.04 -3.54 -0.43
N ALA A 58 -6.32 -4.54 0.03
CA ALA A 58 -6.41 -5.11 1.36
C ALA A 58 -5.08 -5.02 2.15
N GLY A 59 -4.19 -4.11 1.77
CA GLY A 59 -2.83 -4.06 2.35
C GLY A 59 -2.78 -3.79 3.86
N LYS A 60 -3.89 -3.30 4.46
CA LYS A 60 -3.96 -3.04 5.90
C LYS A 60 -4.24 -4.29 6.74
N ILE A 61 -4.45 -5.44 6.13
CA ILE A 61 -4.47 -6.73 6.85
C ILE A 61 -3.09 -7.12 7.38
N PHE A 62 -2.01 -6.55 6.83
CA PHE A 62 -0.65 -6.79 7.32
C PHE A 62 -0.36 -5.91 8.54
N ARG A 63 0.38 -6.46 9.51
CA ARG A 63 0.73 -5.77 10.76
C ARG A 63 1.47 -4.45 10.53
N VAL A 64 2.39 -4.43 9.56
CA VAL A 64 3.10 -3.23 9.12
C VAL A 64 2.74 -2.98 7.66
N SER A 65 2.17 -1.84 7.36
CA SER A 65 1.67 -1.53 6.03
C SER A 65 1.75 -0.04 5.75
N THR A 66 2.17 0.31 4.54
CA THR A 66 2.18 1.68 4.02
C THR A 66 0.80 2.13 3.51
N ASN A 67 -0.19 1.23 3.51
CA ASN A 67 -1.54 1.54 3.02
C ASN A 67 -2.32 2.38 4.03
N ALA A 68 -3.30 3.15 3.52
CA ALA A 68 -4.28 3.84 4.34
C ALA A 68 -5.11 2.85 5.17
N GLN A 69 -5.65 3.31 6.32
CA GLN A 69 -6.44 2.47 7.22
C GLN A 69 -7.66 1.84 6.55
N ILE A 70 -8.26 2.54 5.57
CA ILE A 70 -9.42 2.06 4.81
C ILE A 70 -9.12 0.91 3.85
N CYS A 71 -7.84 0.57 3.60
CA CYS A 71 -7.44 -0.54 2.71
C CYS A 71 -7.49 -1.88 3.45
N GLU A 72 -8.62 -2.21 4.05
CA GLU A 72 -8.82 -3.40 4.90
C GLU A 72 -9.46 -4.60 4.19
N GLY A 73 -9.82 -4.44 2.90
CA GLY A 73 -10.32 -5.54 2.09
C GLY A 73 -11.83 -5.80 2.20
N THR A 74 -12.62 -4.85 2.70
CA THR A 74 -14.08 -4.99 2.84
C THR A 74 -14.75 -5.43 1.54
N GLY A 75 -14.35 -4.90 0.37
CA GLY A 75 -14.90 -5.31 -0.92
C GLY A 75 -14.63 -6.78 -1.26
N HIS A 76 -13.47 -7.32 -0.85
CA HIS A 76 -13.19 -8.76 -0.99
C HIS A 76 -14.07 -9.58 -0.04
N ALA A 77 -14.26 -9.10 1.20
CA ALA A 77 -15.08 -9.77 2.20
C ALA A 77 -16.54 -9.92 1.74
N ILE A 78 -17.19 -8.83 1.32
CA ILE A 78 -18.60 -8.88 0.85
C ILE A 78 -18.78 -9.74 -0.41
N ALA A 79 -17.76 -9.88 -1.25
CA ALA A 79 -17.80 -10.81 -2.38
C ALA A 79 -17.71 -12.26 -1.89
N LEU A 80 -16.79 -12.59 -1.00
CA LEU A 80 -16.62 -13.93 -0.44
C LEU A 80 -17.82 -14.39 0.38
N GLU A 81 -18.48 -13.49 1.11
CA GLU A 81 -19.68 -13.75 1.90
C GLU A 81 -20.87 -14.25 1.06
N THR A 82 -20.86 -14.03 -0.26
CA THR A 82 -21.86 -14.63 -1.15
C THR A 82 -21.80 -16.15 -1.19
N GLY A 83 -20.68 -16.77 -0.79
CA GLY A 83 -20.43 -18.20 -0.85
C GLY A 83 -20.21 -18.76 -2.27
N VAL A 84 -20.30 -17.93 -3.30
CA VAL A 84 -20.13 -18.34 -4.71
C VAL A 84 -19.03 -17.59 -5.44
N ALA A 85 -18.66 -16.40 -4.97
CA ALA A 85 -17.52 -15.66 -5.51
C ALA A 85 -16.20 -16.27 -5.04
N MET A 86 -15.22 -16.28 -5.93
CA MET A 86 -13.87 -16.75 -5.63
C MET A 86 -12.87 -15.60 -5.78
N CYS A 87 -11.91 -15.52 -4.87
CA CYS A 87 -10.76 -14.62 -5.01
C CYS A 87 -9.63 -15.37 -5.72
N GLY A 88 -8.95 -14.65 -6.62
CA GLY A 88 -7.77 -15.17 -7.31
C GLY A 88 -6.55 -14.34 -7.01
N ASN A 89 -5.37 -14.96 -7.09
CA ASN A 89 -4.06 -14.30 -6.97
C ASN A 89 -3.88 -13.48 -5.68
N LEU A 90 -4.43 -13.94 -4.55
CA LEU A 90 -4.32 -13.23 -3.26
C LEU A 90 -2.87 -13.12 -2.76
N GLU A 91 -1.98 -13.98 -3.26
CA GLU A 91 -0.54 -13.93 -3.02
C GLU A 91 0.17 -12.82 -3.79
N ALA A 92 -0.47 -12.23 -4.81
CA ALA A 92 0.10 -11.16 -5.63
C ALA A 92 0.06 -9.82 -4.89
N VAL A 93 0.79 -9.72 -3.79
CA VAL A 93 0.94 -8.51 -2.97
C VAL A 93 2.27 -7.84 -3.25
N GLN A 94 2.26 -6.55 -3.60
CA GLN A 94 3.48 -5.76 -3.72
C GLN A 94 3.78 -5.06 -2.40
N PHE A 95 4.96 -5.35 -1.84
CA PHE A 95 5.49 -4.62 -0.68
C PHE A 95 6.34 -3.44 -1.15
N HIS A 96 6.16 -2.28 -0.52
CA HIS A 96 7.08 -1.16 -0.71
C HIS A 96 8.33 -1.41 0.15
N PRO A 97 9.54 -1.45 -0.44
CA PRO A 97 10.74 -1.88 0.28
C PRO A 97 11.20 -0.90 1.35
N THR A 98 10.83 0.38 1.24
CA THR A 98 11.27 1.42 2.18
C THR A 98 10.09 2.01 2.94
N GLY A 99 10.09 1.80 4.24
CA GLY A 99 9.15 2.36 5.19
C GLY A 99 9.84 2.69 6.51
N ILE A 100 9.36 3.70 7.22
CA ILE A 100 9.89 4.07 8.54
C ILE A 100 9.50 3.01 9.54
N PHE A 101 10.49 2.31 10.07
CA PHE A 101 10.29 1.27 11.08
C PHE A 101 10.15 1.87 12.49
N PRO A 102 9.22 1.40 13.32
CA PRO A 102 8.27 0.31 13.09
C PRO A 102 6.91 0.75 12.54
N ALA A 103 6.70 2.05 12.31
CA ALA A 103 5.39 2.63 11.99
C ALA A 103 4.85 2.20 10.61
N GLY A 104 5.72 1.82 9.68
CA GLY A 104 5.36 1.46 8.31
C GLY A 104 4.98 2.65 7.43
N ILE A 105 5.35 3.88 7.83
CA ILE A 105 5.10 5.07 7.02
C ILE A 105 5.94 4.99 5.75
N LEU A 106 5.33 5.21 4.59
CA LEU A 106 5.98 5.14 3.30
C LEU A 106 7.14 6.14 3.22
N VAL A 107 8.33 5.64 2.85
CA VAL A 107 9.43 6.47 2.37
C VAL A 107 9.45 6.40 0.86
N THR A 108 9.26 7.53 0.20
CA THR A 108 9.17 7.59 -1.26
C THR A 108 10.34 6.91 -1.97
N GLU A 109 10.06 6.27 -3.10
CA GLU A 109 11.10 5.69 -3.98
C GLU A 109 12.09 6.76 -4.47
N GLY A 110 11.68 8.03 -4.50
CA GLY A 110 12.55 9.17 -4.81
C GLY A 110 13.82 9.20 -3.97
N CYS A 111 13.77 8.80 -2.70
CA CYS A 111 14.97 8.73 -1.86
C CYS A 111 16.07 7.83 -2.45
N ARG A 112 15.69 6.66 -3.00
CA ARG A 112 16.62 5.75 -3.68
C ARG A 112 16.95 6.24 -5.08
N GLY A 113 15.96 6.84 -5.77
CA GLY A 113 16.11 7.44 -7.09
C GLY A 113 17.12 8.59 -7.11
N ASP A 114 17.12 9.41 -6.09
CA ASP A 114 18.03 10.54 -5.94
C ASP A 114 19.44 10.10 -5.46
N GLY A 115 19.62 8.83 -5.11
CA GLY A 115 20.94 8.27 -4.74
C GLY A 115 21.06 7.78 -3.30
N GLY A 116 19.94 7.62 -2.57
CA GLY A 116 19.92 7.00 -1.25
C GLY A 116 20.39 5.55 -1.30
N LEU A 117 21.13 5.12 -0.28
CA LEU A 117 21.81 3.82 -0.20
C LEU A 117 21.21 2.94 0.89
N LEU A 118 21.02 1.65 0.59
CA LEU A 118 20.64 0.66 1.59
C LEU A 118 21.87 0.07 2.27
N ARG A 119 21.92 0.20 3.60
CA ARG A 119 23.04 -0.24 4.43
C ARG A 119 22.59 -1.19 5.52
N ASP A 120 23.45 -2.15 5.83
CA ASP A 120 23.27 -3.07 6.96
C ASP A 120 23.83 -2.51 8.28
N VAL A 121 23.82 -3.35 9.33
CA VAL A 121 24.32 -2.99 10.66
C VAL A 121 25.77 -2.56 10.67
N ASP A 122 26.59 -3.10 9.77
CA ASP A 122 28.02 -2.74 9.64
C ASP A 122 28.24 -1.48 8.78
N GLY A 123 27.18 -0.87 8.28
CA GLY A 123 27.23 0.25 7.35
C GLY A 123 27.55 -0.14 5.90
N HIS A 124 27.63 -1.45 5.62
CA HIS A 124 27.94 -1.95 4.28
C HIS A 124 26.75 -1.75 3.33
N ARG A 125 27.01 -1.22 2.13
CA ARG A 125 26.07 -1.07 1.02
C ARG A 125 25.95 -2.41 0.29
N PHE A 126 24.96 -3.22 0.62
CA PHE A 126 24.85 -4.62 0.15
C PHE A 126 24.18 -4.80 -1.21
N MET A 127 23.37 -3.83 -1.68
CA MET A 127 22.64 -3.99 -2.94
C MET A 127 23.54 -4.24 -4.16
N PRO A 128 24.69 -3.57 -4.33
CA PRO A 128 25.59 -3.85 -5.45
C PRO A 128 26.15 -5.28 -5.51
N ASP A 129 26.23 -5.97 -4.36
CA ASP A 129 26.77 -7.33 -4.28
C ASP A 129 25.79 -8.36 -4.86
N VAL A 130 24.49 -8.07 -4.77
CA VAL A 130 23.41 -8.99 -5.13
C VAL A 130 22.62 -8.55 -6.37
N GLU A 131 22.64 -7.25 -6.68
CA GLU A 131 21.95 -6.62 -7.81
C GLU A 131 22.88 -5.58 -8.47
N PRO A 132 23.96 -6.00 -9.15
CA PRO A 132 25.04 -5.10 -9.58
C PRO A 132 24.59 -4.07 -10.63
N GLU A 133 23.59 -4.40 -11.46
CA GLU A 133 23.13 -3.50 -12.53
C GLU A 133 22.21 -2.39 -11.98
N LYS A 134 21.14 -2.75 -11.31
CA LYS A 134 20.10 -1.81 -10.87
C LYS A 134 20.27 -1.35 -9.42
N LYS A 135 20.99 -2.10 -8.62
CA LYS A 135 21.31 -1.76 -7.22
C LYS A 135 20.01 -1.42 -6.45
N GLU A 136 19.96 -0.30 -5.76
CA GLU A 136 18.77 0.18 -5.03
C GLU A 136 17.55 0.49 -5.91
N LEU A 137 17.73 0.57 -7.24
CA LEU A 137 16.66 0.79 -8.22
C LEU A 137 16.16 -0.50 -8.89
N ALA A 138 16.54 -1.66 -8.37
CA ALA A 138 15.90 -2.92 -8.74
C ALA A 138 14.40 -2.88 -8.43
N SER A 139 13.62 -3.80 -9.02
CA SER A 139 12.18 -3.87 -8.78
C SER A 139 11.88 -4.05 -7.29
N ARG A 140 10.73 -3.54 -6.83
CA ARG A 140 10.38 -3.48 -5.40
C ARG A 140 10.43 -4.84 -4.71
N ASP A 141 9.98 -5.89 -5.39
CA ASP A 141 10.02 -7.26 -4.89
C ASP A 141 11.45 -7.77 -4.72
N VAL A 142 12.34 -7.45 -5.66
CA VAL A 142 13.77 -7.80 -5.57
C VAL A 142 14.40 -7.09 -4.39
N VAL A 143 14.25 -5.77 -4.27
CA VAL A 143 14.80 -5.00 -3.15
C VAL A 143 14.29 -5.56 -1.82
N SER A 144 12.99 -5.80 -1.68
CA SER A 144 12.38 -6.33 -0.45
C SER A 144 12.99 -7.69 -0.07
N ARG A 145 13.12 -8.61 -1.03
CA ARG A 145 13.74 -9.94 -0.77
C ARG A 145 15.20 -9.83 -0.37
N ARG A 146 15.98 -8.98 -1.03
CA ARG A 146 17.41 -8.78 -0.68
C ARG A 146 17.57 -8.16 0.71
N MET A 147 16.69 -7.25 1.09
CA MET A 147 16.66 -6.70 2.45
C MET A 147 16.36 -7.79 3.48
N GLU A 148 15.34 -8.63 3.24
CA GLU A 148 14.97 -9.73 4.13
C GLU A 148 16.10 -10.78 4.25
N GLU A 149 16.70 -11.17 3.14
CA GLU A 149 17.87 -12.06 3.12
C GLU A 149 19.03 -11.48 3.94
N ARG A 150 19.27 -10.18 3.85
CA ARG A 150 20.33 -9.51 4.61
C ARG A 150 20.06 -9.53 6.11
N ILE A 151 18.81 -9.31 6.53
CA ILE A 151 18.37 -9.44 7.92
C ILE A 151 18.53 -10.89 8.40
N ALA A 152 18.09 -11.87 7.61
CA ALA A 152 18.19 -13.29 7.93
C ALA A 152 19.65 -13.76 8.10
N GLN A 153 20.62 -13.12 7.46
CA GLN A 153 22.04 -13.33 7.64
C GLN A 153 22.59 -12.72 8.96
N GLY A 154 21.74 -12.15 9.81
CA GLY A 154 22.12 -11.50 11.05
C GLY A 154 22.77 -10.13 10.87
N LYS A 155 22.54 -9.50 9.70
CA LYS A 155 23.06 -8.17 9.36
C LYS A 155 22.03 -7.05 9.53
N GLY A 156 20.88 -7.36 10.14
CA GLY A 156 19.88 -6.37 10.54
C GLY A 156 20.31 -5.55 11.75
N VAL A 157 19.85 -4.31 11.79
CA VAL A 157 20.01 -3.44 12.97
C VAL A 157 18.94 -3.82 13.98
N LYS A 158 19.35 -4.24 15.16
CA LYS A 158 18.44 -4.70 16.21
C LYS A 158 17.79 -3.55 16.97
N SER A 159 16.51 -3.63 17.21
CA SER A 159 15.77 -2.71 18.07
C SER A 159 14.75 -3.46 18.92
N ARG A 160 14.13 -2.77 19.89
CA ARG A 160 13.03 -3.33 20.70
C ARG A 160 11.79 -3.73 19.89
N PHE A 161 11.67 -3.27 18.65
CA PHE A 161 10.53 -3.53 17.78
C PHE A 161 10.81 -4.63 16.73
N GLY A 162 12.05 -5.11 16.62
CA GLY A 162 12.51 -6.05 15.63
C GLY A 162 13.77 -5.57 14.90
N GLU A 163 14.08 -6.16 13.77
CA GLU A 163 15.25 -5.82 12.97
C GLU A 163 14.86 -4.97 11.77
N HIS A 164 15.78 -4.09 11.34
CA HIS A 164 15.62 -3.21 10.19
C HIS A 164 16.96 -2.97 9.50
N LEU A 165 16.96 -2.23 8.40
CA LEU A 165 18.14 -1.77 7.67
C LEU A 165 18.10 -0.25 7.57
N TRP A 166 19.27 0.37 7.29
CA TRP A 166 19.35 1.81 7.08
C TRP A 166 19.04 2.18 5.63
N LEU A 167 18.26 3.22 5.42
CA LEU A 167 18.22 3.97 4.16
C LEU A 167 19.01 5.27 4.39
N ASP A 168 20.26 5.28 3.91
CA ASP A 168 21.17 6.43 4.04
C ASP A 168 20.94 7.42 2.90
N ILE A 169 20.38 8.57 3.21
CA ILE A 169 20.17 9.70 2.30
C ILE A 169 21.07 10.89 2.61
N THR A 170 21.99 10.75 3.58
CA THR A 170 22.86 11.85 4.02
C THR A 170 23.77 12.37 2.90
N LEU A 171 24.14 11.49 1.96
CA LEU A 171 24.95 11.82 0.79
C LEU A 171 24.31 12.85 -0.15
N LEU A 172 22.96 12.99 -0.10
CA LEU A 172 22.22 13.94 -0.94
C LEU A 172 22.40 15.40 -0.46
N GLY A 173 22.82 15.57 0.79
CA GLY A 173 22.96 16.88 1.41
C GLY A 173 21.65 17.49 1.88
N GLU A 174 21.74 18.28 2.94
CA GLU A 174 20.58 18.83 3.66
C GLU A 174 19.63 19.64 2.77
N ASN A 175 20.18 20.48 1.90
CA ASN A 175 19.37 21.34 1.01
C ASN A 175 18.55 20.52 0.03
N HIS A 176 19.13 19.46 -0.56
CA HIS A 176 18.40 18.58 -1.47
C HIS A 176 17.27 17.86 -0.74
N ILE A 177 17.56 17.32 0.45
CA ILE A 177 16.56 16.62 1.26
C ILE A 177 15.39 17.53 1.62
N LYS A 178 15.66 18.75 2.08
CA LYS A 178 14.63 19.73 2.46
C LYS A 178 13.72 20.15 1.30
N HIS A 179 14.26 20.27 0.08
CA HIS A 179 13.51 20.75 -1.07
C HIS A 179 12.84 19.64 -1.87
N ASN A 180 13.56 18.55 -2.15
CA ASN A 180 13.10 17.49 -3.06
C ASN A 180 12.44 16.32 -2.32
N LEU A 181 12.80 16.08 -1.04
CA LEU A 181 12.29 15.01 -0.19
C LEU A 181 11.61 15.57 1.06
N ARG A 182 10.90 16.67 0.90
CA ARG A 182 10.31 17.46 1.98
C ARG A 182 9.47 16.61 2.95
N GLU A 183 8.62 15.73 2.42
CA GLU A 183 7.77 14.87 3.25
C GLU A 183 8.59 13.96 4.16
N VAL A 184 9.68 13.37 3.62
CA VAL A 184 10.59 12.51 4.40
C VAL A 184 11.33 13.33 5.45
N TYR A 185 11.79 14.52 5.09
CA TYR A 185 12.43 15.45 6.02
C TYR A 185 11.51 15.79 7.20
N GLU A 186 10.28 16.19 6.92
CA GLU A 186 9.28 16.54 7.95
C GLU A 186 8.96 15.35 8.86
N ILE A 187 8.74 14.15 8.29
CA ILE A 187 8.43 12.94 9.08
C ILE A 187 9.61 12.54 10.00
N CYS A 188 10.84 12.68 9.56
CA CYS A 188 12.02 12.29 10.35
C CYS A 188 12.42 13.36 11.39
N HIS A 189 11.85 14.56 11.33
CA HIS A 189 12.16 15.66 12.25
C HIS A 189 11.24 15.70 13.49
N TYR A 190 10.14 14.96 13.46
CA TYR A 190 9.20 14.78 14.57
C TYR A 190 9.48 13.45 15.31
#